data_ce60227997666369cc53344752f54cf6
#
_entry.id   ce60227997666369cc53344752f54cf6
#
_cell.length_a   1.000
_cell.length_b   1.000
_cell.length_c   1.000
_cell.angle_alpha   90.00
_cell.angle_beta   90.00
_cell.angle_gamma   90.00
#
_symmetry.space_group_name_H-M   'P 1'
#
loop_
_entity.id
_entity.type
_entity.pdbx_description
1 polymer ?
#
loop_
_entity_poly.entity_id
_entity_poly.type
_entity_poly.pdbx_seq_one_letter_code
_entity_poly.pdbx_strand_id
1 'polypeptide(L)'
;MALRYKCPNQVAIPAFVYACEENISRRSPRECIIIGSSPVTTMFAAPVHRRGFATSCRALAGLTGPVESRAVVFAEHGDPTKVLKAHRYRLDKLDKGQVRLRFELGAINPADINVIQGVYPSKPQVREDIGPEPLSIMGNEGVATIEGFEEDGQVEHRFKVGDRVVMGAPQLGTWQSHANLPHSSLIPLPSDAHLHLRQAATLAINPPTAWRMLSDFVPLNPEDPNSVSKGKKKQWVIQNGANSAVGQAVIQLAREWGVGTINLVRSRPSIDELKSHLQSLGADHVLTYDEFLSRENNTRTKIKEWIGRDGEMRLALNCVGGKETAEMAKLLSMDGKLVTYGGMAKTALALPPSLFIFRKLTSVGFWLSNWVQTHPEERQTMMRSLAELTAQGKLKEPETEVVELAGSDEEVAEKMSGVMKRIEEGRGKKILLHWKDE
;
A
#
# COMPACT_ATOMS: atom_id res chain seq x y z
N MET A 1 -15.72 -27.47 -43.50
CA MET A 1 -14.39 -28.12 -43.48
C MET A 1 -13.71 -27.68 -42.20
N ALA A 2 -13.82 -28.48 -41.15
CA ALA A 2 -13.38 -28.15 -39.80
C ALA A 2 -12.07 -28.87 -39.50
N LEU A 3 -10.98 -28.15 -39.32
CA LEU A 3 -9.69 -28.67 -38.90
C LEU A 3 -9.60 -28.70 -37.39
N ARG A 4 -9.59 -29.90 -36.80
CA ARG A 4 -9.30 -30.15 -35.39
C ARG A 4 -7.78 -30.22 -35.23
N TYR A 5 -7.21 -29.37 -34.38
CA TYR A 5 -5.85 -29.53 -33.90
C TYR A 5 -5.84 -30.35 -32.59
N LYS A 6 -5.12 -31.49 -32.64
CA LYS A 6 -4.77 -32.29 -31.46
C LYS A 6 -3.52 -31.70 -30.80
N CYS A 7 -3.55 -31.47 -29.50
CA CYS A 7 -2.35 -31.27 -28.66
C CYS A 7 -1.73 -32.64 -28.31
N PRO A 8 -0.43 -32.80 -28.40
CA PRO A 8 0.29 -33.92 -27.78
C PRO A 8 1.11 -33.45 -26.55
N ASN A 9 1.22 -34.38 -25.59
CA ASN A 9 2.23 -34.54 -24.55
C ASN A 9 2.02 -33.76 -23.21
N GLN A 10 1.34 -34.48 -22.32
CA GLN A 10 1.54 -34.38 -20.88
C GLN A 10 2.87 -35.06 -20.51
N VAL A 11 3.78 -34.32 -19.90
CA VAL A 11 4.96 -34.87 -19.23
C VAL A 11 4.63 -34.99 -17.75
N ALA A 12 4.65 -36.21 -17.24
CA ALA A 12 4.46 -36.52 -15.82
C ALA A 12 5.70 -36.12 -15.01
N ILE A 13 5.49 -35.41 -13.91
CA ILE A 13 6.52 -35.10 -12.89
C ILE A 13 6.36 -36.12 -11.75
N PRO A 14 7.43 -36.80 -11.32
CA PRO A 14 7.34 -37.76 -10.21
C PRO A 14 7.25 -37.05 -8.86
N ALA A 15 6.31 -37.53 -8.04
CA ALA A 15 6.16 -37.13 -6.65
C ALA A 15 7.33 -37.67 -5.80
N PHE A 16 8.06 -36.78 -5.15
CA PHE A 16 8.99 -37.17 -4.08
C PHE A 16 8.24 -37.21 -2.75
N VAL A 17 8.15 -38.44 -2.20
CA VAL A 17 7.67 -38.72 -0.85
C VAL A 17 8.87 -38.55 0.10
N TYR A 18 8.81 -37.61 1.04
CA TYR A 18 9.71 -37.58 2.18
C TYR A 18 9.04 -38.27 3.38
N ALA A 19 9.61 -39.38 3.78
CA ALA A 19 9.31 -40.05 5.04
C ALA A 19 10.06 -39.34 6.17
N CYS A 20 9.34 -38.88 7.20
CA CYS A 20 9.93 -38.49 8.48
C CYS A 20 9.93 -39.70 9.39
N GLU A 21 11.11 -40.15 9.80
CA GLU A 21 11.31 -41.10 10.89
C GLU A 21 11.18 -40.42 12.25
N GLU A 22 10.25 -40.92 13.07
CA GLU A 22 10.17 -40.58 14.48
C GLU A 22 11.28 -41.30 15.27
N ASN A 23 12.05 -40.53 16.04
CA ASN A 23 12.95 -41.08 17.05
C ASN A 23 12.52 -40.60 18.44
N ILE A 24 11.81 -41.45 19.14
CA ILE A 24 11.45 -41.29 20.54
C ILE A 24 12.62 -41.82 21.40
N SER A 25 13.24 -40.98 22.17
CA SER A 25 14.11 -41.42 23.27
C SER A 25 13.64 -40.83 24.61
N ARG A 26 13.21 -41.75 25.45
CA ARG A 26 12.80 -41.56 26.85
C ARG A 26 14.00 -41.14 27.70
N ARG A 27 13.85 -40.14 28.56
CA ARG A 27 14.61 -40.02 29.83
C ARG A 27 13.70 -39.52 30.94
N SER A 28 13.79 -40.25 32.05
CA SER A 28 13.04 -40.13 33.30
C SER A 28 13.43 -38.92 34.17
N PRO A 29 12.54 -38.47 35.11
CA PRO A 29 12.80 -37.33 35.97
C PRO A 29 13.69 -37.73 37.17
N ARG A 30 14.61 -36.90 37.55
CA ARG A 30 15.38 -36.98 38.80
C ARG A 30 14.68 -36.13 39.85
N GLU A 31 14.37 -36.82 40.99
CA GLU A 31 13.94 -36.22 42.24
C GLU A 31 15.00 -35.31 42.83
N CYS A 32 14.59 -34.15 43.34
CA CYS A 32 15.38 -33.36 44.28
C CYS A 32 14.74 -33.40 45.65
N ILE A 33 15.43 -34.00 46.58
CA ILE A 33 15.13 -34.10 48.04
C ILE A 33 15.46 -32.74 48.66
N ILE A 34 14.52 -32.15 49.41
CA ILE A 34 14.73 -31.04 50.33
C ILE A 34 14.56 -31.55 51.75
N ILE A 35 15.63 -31.47 52.56
CA ILE A 35 15.65 -31.71 54.01
C ILE A 35 15.74 -30.36 54.71
N GLY A 36 14.98 -30.18 55.80
CA GLY A 36 15.25 -29.13 56.82
C GLY A 36 13.99 -28.54 57.44
N SER A 37 13.50 -29.06 58.40
CA SER A 37 13.11 -28.98 59.83
C SER A 37 12.77 -27.58 60.38
N SER A 38 11.51 -27.45 60.75
CA SER A 38 10.86 -27.05 62.04
C SER A 38 11.19 -25.74 62.78
N PRO A 39 10.37 -25.30 63.75
CA PRO A 39 8.90 -25.22 63.84
C PRO A 39 8.36 -23.89 64.41
N VAL A 40 6.99 -23.77 64.45
CA VAL A 40 6.16 -23.05 65.46
C VAL A 40 6.00 -21.52 65.37
N THR A 41 4.80 -21.08 65.06
CA THR A 41 3.95 -20.35 66.01
C THR A 41 2.53 -20.16 65.43
N THR A 42 1.57 -20.71 66.14
CA THR A 42 0.13 -20.57 65.86
C THR A 42 -0.30 -19.14 66.23
N MET A 43 -0.83 -18.41 65.25
CA MET A 43 -1.64 -17.23 65.53
C MET A 43 -2.98 -17.35 64.80
N PHE A 44 -4.03 -17.21 65.57
CA PHE A 44 -5.43 -17.20 65.12
C PHE A 44 -5.64 -16.09 64.12
N ALA A 45 -6.06 -16.40 62.90
CA ALA A 45 -6.51 -15.42 61.91
C ALA A 45 -8.03 -15.61 61.72
N ALA A 46 -8.76 -14.50 61.91
CA ALA A 46 -10.18 -14.38 61.62
C ALA A 46 -10.50 -14.65 60.12
N PRO A 47 -11.72 -15.10 59.78
CA PRO A 47 -12.08 -15.37 58.41
C PRO A 47 -12.21 -14.07 57.59
N VAL A 48 -11.23 -13.79 56.76
CA VAL A 48 -11.34 -12.74 55.74
C VAL A 48 -12.29 -13.26 54.69
N HIS A 49 -13.46 -12.65 54.59
CA HIS A 49 -14.38 -12.82 53.46
C HIS A 49 -13.63 -12.40 52.16
N ARG A 50 -13.11 -13.39 51.46
CA ARG A 50 -12.71 -13.21 50.06
C ARG A 50 -13.98 -12.96 49.24
N ARG A 51 -14.36 -11.68 49.09
CA ARG A 51 -15.17 -11.29 47.95
C ARG A 51 -14.34 -11.58 46.70
N GLY A 52 -14.68 -12.67 46.03
CA GLY A 52 -14.13 -12.99 44.71
C GLY A 52 -14.47 -11.85 43.80
N PHE A 53 -13.47 -11.06 43.43
CA PHE A 53 -13.52 -10.27 42.21
C PHE A 53 -13.51 -11.25 41.04
N ALA A 54 -14.71 -11.66 40.62
CA ALA A 54 -14.88 -12.20 39.29
C ALA A 54 -14.56 -11.02 38.34
N THR A 55 -13.29 -10.86 38.04
CA THR A 55 -12.86 -10.01 36.94
C THR A 55 -13.45 -10.63 35.67
N SER A 56 -14.55 -10.07 35.23
CA SER A 56 -15.26 -10.48 34.03
C SER A 56 -14.24 -10.53 32.87
N CYS A 57 -14.02 -11.70 32.29
CA CYS A 57 -13.30 -11.90 31.05
C CYS A 57 -13.96 -11.25 29.82
N ARG A 58 -14.95 -10.38 30.02
CA ARG A 58 -15.62 -9.62 28.96
C ARG A 58 -14.83 -8.43 28.40
N ALA A 59 -13.64 -8.13 28.90
CA ALA A 59 -12.88 -6.94 28.49
C ALA A 59 -11.99 -7.15 27.23
N LEU A 60 -11.98 -8.33 26.60
CA LEU A 60 -11.05 -8.63 25.52
C LEU A 60 -11.67 -8.59 24.10
N ALA A 61 -12.99 -8.70 23.97
CA ALA A 61 -13.64 -8.78 22.65
C ALA A 61 -14.07 -7.41 22.09
N GLY A 62 -14.01 -6.34 22.88
CA GLY A 62 -14.36 -4.99 22.43
C GLY A 62 -15.83 -4.81 22.00
N LEU A 63 -16.06 -3.91 21.06
CA LEU A 63 -17.40 -3.57 20.53
C LEU A 63 -17.83 -4.59 19.48
N THR A 64 -18.70 -5.51 19.82
CA THR A 64 -19.25 -6.55 18.91
C THR A 64 -20.68 -6.27 18.47
N GLY A 65 -21.44 -5.41 19.20
CA GLY A 65 -22.81 -5.03 18.90
C GLY A 65 -22.95 -4.12 17.68
N PRO A 66 -24.19 -3.81 17.27
CA PRO A 66 -24.43 -2.85 16.19
C PRO A 66 -23.92 -1.45 16.53
N VAL A 67 -23.37 -0.72 15.51
CA VAL A 67 -22.93 0.68 15.65
C VAL A 67 -23.40 1.49 14.45
N GLU A 68 -23.55 2.81 14.65
CA GLU A 68 -23.76 3.73 13.53
C GLU A 68 -22.45 3.95 12.79
N SER A 69 -22.53 3.97 11.46
CA SER A 69 -21.41 4.32 10.59
C SER A 69 -21.83 5.39 9.59
N ARG A 70 -20.85 6.15 9.14
CA ARG A 70 -21.02 7.20 8.17
C ARG A 70 -20.00 7.06 7.06
N ALA A 71 -20.42 7.15 5.79
CA ALA A 71 -19.54 6.87 4.65
C ALA A 71 -19.72 7.88 3.51
N VAL A 72 -18.68 8.07 2.71
CA VAL A 72 -18.77 8.68 1.39
C VAL A 72 -19.11 7.59 0.38
N VAL A 73 -20.24 7.74 -0.29
CA VAL A 73 -20.84 6.74 -1.17
C VAL A 73 -21.19 7.32 -2.55
N PHE A 74 -21.44 6.45 -3.50
CA PHE A 74 -22.08 6.77 -4.77
C PHE A 74 -23.00 5.62 -5.21
N ALA A 75 -24.11 5.94 -5.90
CA ALA A 75 -25.03 4.97 -6.49
C ALA A 75 -24.66 4.63 -7.93
N GLU A 76 -24.20 5.61 -8.69
CA GLU A 76 -23.85 5.48 -10.10
C GLU A 76 -22.48 6.10 -10.40
N HIS A 77 -21.79 5.56 -11.40
CA HIS A 77 -20.52 6.11 -11.87
C HIS A 77 -20.74 7.46 -12.57
N GLY A 78 -19.80 8.40 -12.39
CA GLY A 78 -19.90 9.70 -13.01
C GLY A 78 -18.80 10.68 -12.58
N ASP A 79 -19.14 11.96 -12.67
CA ASP A 79 -18.28 13.06 -12.25
C ASP A 79 -18.11 13.05 -10.72
N PRO A 80 -16.89 12.85 -10.18
CA PRO A 80 -16.66 12.79 -8.74
C PRO A 80 -17.12 14.04 -7.98
N THR A 81 -17.21 15.19 -8.65
CA THR A 81 -17.68 16.43 -8.03
C THR A 81 -19.22 16.47 -7.83
N LYS A 82 -19.94 15.49 -8.40
CA LYS A 82 -21.42 15.48 -8.42
C LYS A 82 -22.03 14.23 -7.80
N VAL A 83 -21.42 13.06 -8.02
CA VAL A 83 -22.04 11.77 -7.67
C VAL A 83 -21.80 11.33 -6.24
N LEU A 84 -20.80 11.93 -5.56
CA LEU A 84 -20.47 11.58 -4.18
C LEU A 84 -21.48 12.18 -3.21
N LYS A 85 -21.95 11.32 -2.29
CA LYS A 85 -22.85 11.68 -1.19
C LYS A 85 -22.26 11.19 0.12
N ALA A 86 -22.63 11.81 1.24
CA ALA A 86 -22.45 11.20 2.55
C ALA A 86 -23.71 10.41 2.89
N HIS A 87 -23.54 9.32 3.62
CA HIS A 87 -24.63 8.45 4.01
C HIS A 87 -24.38 7.84 5.39
N ARG A 88 -25.41 7.89 6.25
CA ARG A 88 -25.41 7.24 7.57
C ARG A 88 -26.11 5.91 7.46
N TYR A 89 -25.53 4.90 8.08
CA TYR A 89 -26.13 3.56 8.08
C TYR A 89 -25.73 2.80 9.35
N ARG A 90 -26.48 1.78 9.67
CA ARG A 90 -26.21 0.92 10.81
C ARG A 90 -25.40 -0.28 10.40
N LEU A 91 -24.23 -0.47 11.02
CA LEU A 91 -23.49 -1.72 10.95
C LEU A 91 -24.11 -2.71 11.90
N ASP A 92 -24.38 -3.93 11.44
CA ASP A 92 -24.84 -5.03 12.26
C ASP A 92 -23.78 -5.48 13.27
N LYS A 93 -24.16 -6.40 14.16
CA LYS A 93 -23.21 -7.12 15.00
C LYS A 93 -22.15 -7.80 14.12
N LEU A 94 -20.99 -8.04 14.71
CA LEU A 94 -19.92 -8.77 14.03
C LEU A 94 -20.34 -10.22 13.75
N ASP A 95 -20.02 -10.68 12.56
CA ASP A 95 -20.02 -12.08 12.20
C ASP A 95 -18.68 -12.73 12.53
N LYS A 96 -18.68 -14.07 12.64
CA LYS A 96 -17.47 -14.84 12.88
C LYS A 96 -16.40 -14.55 11.83
N GLY A 97 -15.18 -14.28 12.27
CA GLY A 97 -14.04 -13.93 11.40
C GLY A 97 -14.01 -12.49 10.94
N GLN A 98 -14.95 -11.65 11.37
CA GLN A 98 -14.94 -10.22 11.13
C GLN A 98 -14.30 -9.45 12.28
N VAL A 99 -13.78 -8.27 11.93
CA VAL A 99 -13.19 -7.30 12.85
C VAL A 99 -13.93 -5.97 12.68
N ARG A 100 -14.34 -5.35 13.80
CA ARG A 100 -14.86 -3.98 13.82
C ARG A 100 -13.69 -3.01 13.77
N LEU A 101 -13.74 -2.14 12.80
CA LEU A 101 -12.76 -1.10 12.58
C LEU A 101 -13.37 0.28 12.76
N ARG A 102 -12.62 1.19 13.40
CA ARG A 102 -12.82 2.62 13.32
C ARG A 102 -11.71 3.23 12.46
N PHE A 103 -12.09 3.85 11.33
CA PHE A 103 -11.13 4.49 10.46
C PHE A 103 -10.64 5.81 11.07
N GLU A 104 -9.32 5.92 11.22
CA GLU A 104 -8.66 7.14 11.69
C GLU A 104 -8.44 8.12 10.53
N LEU A 105 -7.94 7.60 9.40
CA LEU A 105 -7.69 8.38 8.19
C LEU A 105 -7.92 7.51 6.95
N GLY A 106 -8.67 8.03 5.99
CA GLY A 106 -8.84 7.46 4.64
C GLY A 106 -8.12 8.30 3.60
N ALA A 107 -7.24 7.71 2.79
CA ALA A 107 -6.47 8.45 1.79
C ALA A 107 -7.19 8.48 0.43
N ILE A 108 -7.03 9.59 -0.30
CA ILE A 108 -7.51 9.70 -1.69
C ILE A 108 -6.34 9.44 -2.65
N ASN A 109 -6.55 8.52 -3.59
CA ASN A 109 -5.61 8.19 -4.67
C ASN A 109 -6.25 8.46 -6.05
N PRO A 110 -5.46 8.66 -7.12
CA PRO A 110 -6.00 8.78 -8.47
C PRO A 110 -6.87 7.58 -8.89
N ALA A 111 -6.56 6.38 -8.38
CA ALA A 111 -7.36 5.18 -8.63
C ALA A 111 -8.81 5.32 -8.10
N ASP A 112 -9.00 5.98 -6.95
CA ASP A 112 -10.35 6.20 -6.38
C ASP A 112 -11.19 7.08 -7.32
N ILE A 113 -10.58 8.13 -7.90
CA ILE A 113 -11.23 8.99 -8.90
C ILE A 113 -11.66 8.17 -10.12
N ASN A 114 -10.76 7.31 -10.63
CA ASN A 114 -11.04 6.45 -11.78
C ASN A 114 -12.14 5.42 -11.47
N VAL A 115 -12.24 4.94 -10.22
CA VAL A 115 -13.33 4.07 -9.77
C VAL A 115 -14.66 4.81 -9.84
N ILE A 116 -14.75 6.02 -9.29
CA ILE A 116 -15.97 6.83 -9.31
C ILE A 116 -16.39 7.15 -10.75
N GLN A 117 -15.42 7.44 -11.62
CA GLN A 117 -15.65 7.67 -13.06
C GLN A 117 -16.03 6.39 -13.84
N GLY A 118 -15.97 5.21 -13.23
CA GLY A 118 -16.32 3.93 -13.87
C GLY A 118 -15.25 3.36 -14.81
N VAL A 119 -14.07 3.99 -14.91
CA VAL A 119 -13.00 3.60 -15.84
C VAL A 119 -11.93 2.70 -15.20
N TYR A 120 -12.03 2.39 -13.91
CA TYR A 120 -11.11 1.52 -13.20
C TYR A 120 -11.62 0.06 -13.17
N PRO A 121 -10.79 -0.96 -13.50
CA PRO A 121 -11.25 -2.34 -13.61
C PRO A 121 -11.72 -2.96 -12.28
N SER A 122 -11.07 -2.60 -11.16
CA SER A 122 -11.46 -3.06 -9.82
C SER A 122 -12.53 -2.13 -9.26
N LYS A 123 -13.68 -2.67 -8.90
CA LYS A 123 -14.84 -1.91 -8.40
C LYS A 123 -15.11 -2.25 -6.95
N PRO A 124 -15.62 -1.30 -6.13
CA PRO A 124 -16.08 -1.58 -4.79
C PRO A 124 -17.31 -2.49 -4.83
N GLN A 125 -17.56 -3.18 -3.73
CA GLN A 125 -18.75 -3.96 -3.55
C GLN A 125 -19.97 -3.03 -3.51
N VAL A 126 -20.99 -3.38 -4.26
CA VAL A 126 -22.30 -2.73 -4.15
C VAL A 126 -23.00 -3.27 -2.91
N ARG A 127 -23.46 -2.38 -2.04
CA ARG A 127 -24.18 -2.67 -0.80
C ARG A 127 -25.67 -2.35 -0.98
N GLU A 128 -26.52 -3.36 -0.88
CA GLU A 128 -27.98 -3.24 -0.98
C GLU A 128 -28.63 -3.04 0.39
N ASP A 129 -27.86 -3.21 1.47
CA ASP A 129 -28.30 -3.26 2.86
C ASP A 129 -28.07 -1.97 3.64
N ILE A 130 -27.44 -0.94 3.06
CA ILE A 130 -27.07 0.29 3.75
C ILE A 130 -27.94 1.50 3.41
N GLY A 131 -28.84 1.41 2.42
CA GLY A 131 -29.69 2.51 1.99
C GLY A 131 -30.89 2.05 1.20
N PRO A 132 -31.75 2.99 0.77
CA PRO A 132 -32.94 2.69 -0.04
C PRO A 132 -32.62 2.28 -1.50
N GLU A 133 -31.42 2.57 -1.95
CA GLU A 133 -30.86 2.20 -3.26
C GLU A 133 -29.51 1.53 -3.07
N PRO A 134 -29.03 0.72 -4.04
CA PRO A 134 -27.71 0.12 -3.99
C PRO A 134 -26.62 1.20 -3.97
N LEU A 135 -25.70 1.12 -3.01
CA LEU A 135 -24.63 2.09 -2.80
C LEU A 135 -23.26 1.42 -2.79
N SER A 136 -22.26 2.13 -3.26
CA SER A 136 -20.84 1.72 -3.15
C SER A 136 -20.10 2.66 -2.22
N ILE A 137 -19.38 2.11 -1.21
CA ILE A 137 -18.55 2.87 -0.29
C ILE A 137 -17.16 3.05 -0.90
N MET A 138 -16.65 4.29 -0.87
CA MET A 138 -15.38 4.63 -1.48
C MET A 138 -14.16 4.43 -0.58
N GLY A 139 -13.00 4.36 -1.22
CA GLY A 139 -11.67 4.36 -0.61
C GLY A 139 -10.96 3.02 -0.62
N ASN A 140 -9.68 3.06 -0.95
CA ASN A 140 -8.80 1.89 -1.05
C ASN A 140 -7.67 1.90 -0.02
N GLU A 141 -7.31 3.06 0.50
CA GLU A 141 -6.15 3.24 1.37
C GLU A 141 -6.56 3.99 2.62
N GLY A 142 -6.08 3.54 3.76
CA GLY A 142 -6.34 4.18 5.04
C GLY A 142 -5.74 3.41 6.20
N VAL A 143 -5.85 3.98 7.39
CA VAL A 143 -5.50 3.36 8.66
C VAL A 143 -6.74 3.33 9.54
N ALA A 144 -6.92 2.20 10.21
CA ALA A 144 -8.01 2.00 11.16
C ALA A 144 -7.50 1.40 12.47
N THR A 145 -8.25 1.64 13.54
CA THR A 145 -8.06 1.00 14.84
C THR A 145 -9.09 -0.11 15.02
N ILE A 146 -8.67 -1.25 15.56
CA ILE A 146 -9.55 -2.36 15.90
C ILE A 146 -10.33 -2.02 17.16
N GLU A 147 -11.66 -2.06 17.07
CA GLU A 147 -12.55 -1.81 18.20
C GLU A 147 -13.19 -3.09 18.77
N GLY A 148 -13.26 -4.15 17.97
CA GLY A 148 -13.80 -5.41 18.41
C GLY A 148 -13.65 -6.51 17.36
N PHE A 149 -13.81 -7.75 17.79
CA PHE A 149 -13.89 -8.94 16.93
C PHE A 149 -14.70 -10.03 17.64
N GLU A 150 -15.34 -10.91 16.85
CA GLU A 150 -15.91 -12.12 17.40
C GLU A 150 -14.79 -13.13 17.69
N GLU A 151 -14.93 -13.86 18.80
CA GLU A 151 -13.98 -14.90 19.20
C GLU A 151 -13.88 -15.97 18.12
N ASP A 152 -12.80 -15.91 17.38
CA ASP A 152 -12.36 -16.90 16.42
C ASP A 152 -10.87 -17.09 16.71
N GLY A 153 -10.44 -18.25 17.19
CA GLY A 153 -9.05 -18.49 17.58
C GLY A 153 -8.00 -18.08 16.53
N GLN A 154 -8.39 -17.83 15.28
CA GLN A 154 -7.51 -17.29 14.25
C GLN A 154 -7.33 -15.76 14.36
N VAL A 155 -8.39 -15.03 14.73
CA VAL A 155 -8.33 -13.56 14.87
C VAL A 155 -7.47 -13.17 16.06
N GLU A 156 -7.66 -13.80 17.19
CA GLU A 156 -6.98 -13.51 18.47
C GLU A 156 -5.47 -13.69 18.41
N HIS A 157 -4.96 -14.61 17.57
CA HIS A 157 -3.53 -14.77 17.36
C HIS A 157 -2.87 -13.62 16.57
N ARG A 158 -3.65 -12.84 15.82
CA ARG A 158 -3.14 -11.81 14.92
C ARG A 158 -3.41 -10.40 15.40
N PHE A 159 -4.48 -10.15 16.14
CA PHE A 159 -5.00 -8.83 16.44
C PHE A 159 -5.43 -8.69 17.90
N LYS A 160 -5.36 -7.46 18.40
CA LYS A 160 -5.90 -7.03 19.69
C LYS A 160 -6.75 -5.78 19.48
N VAL A 161 -7.73 -5.56 20.35
CA VAL A 161 -8.45 -4.29 20.42
C VAL A 161 -7.45 -3.16 20.69
N GLY A 162 -7.52 -2.11 19.91
CA GLY A 162 -6.57 -0.99 19.93
C GLY A 162 -5.42 -1.11 18.92
N ASP A 163 -5.21 -2.28 18.29
CA ASP A 163 -4.21 -2.41 17.24
C ASP A 163 -4.58 -1.57 16.02
N ARG A 164 -3.58 -0.98 15.38
CA ARG A 164 -3.73 -0.30 14.10
C ARG A 164 -3.51 -1.26 12.94
N VAL A 165 -4.38 -1.13 11.95
CA VAL A 165 -4.34 -1.94 10.73
C VAL A 165 -4.43 -1.08 9.50
N VAL A 166 -3.87 -1.58 8.40
CA VAL A 166 -4.06 -1.04 7.05
C VAL A 166 -4.70 -2.09 6.15
N MET A 167 -5.20 -1.66 5.00
CA MET A 167 -5.93 -2.52 4.08
C MET A 167 -5.00 -3.50 3.36
N GLY A 168 -5.28 -4.77 3.51
CA GLY A 168 -4.58 -5.87 2.85
C GLY A 168 -5.13 -6.20 1.46
N ALA A 169 -6.37 -5.82 1.17
CA ALA A 169 -7.05 -6.03 -0.09
C ALA A 169 -7.58 -4.71 -0.69
N PRO A 170 -7.82 -4.63 -2.01
CA PRO A 170 -8.41 -3.44 -2.62
C PRO A 170 -9.91 -3.33 -2.36
N GLN A 171 -10.47 -2.14 -2.53
CA GLN A 171 -11.91 -1.82 -2.55
C GLN A 171 -12.65 -2.15 -1.24
N LEU A 172 -12.00 -1.95 -0.09
CA LEU A 172 -12.58 -2.21 1.23
C LEU A 172 -13.39 -1.04 1.81
N GLY A 173 -13.45 0.09 1.10
CA GLY A 173 -14.26 1.25 1.51
C GLY A 173 -13.67 1.99 2.71
N THR A 174 -12.54 2.66 2.54
CA THR A 174 -11.86 3.35 3.66
C THR A 174 -12.39 4.75 3.95
N TRP A 175 -13.33 5.28 3.14
CA TRP A 175 -13.92 6.60 3.35
C TRP A 175 -15.22 6.51 4.19
N GLN A 176 -15.13 5.78 5.28
CA GLN A 176 -16.21 5.61 6.25
C GLN A 176 -15.67 5.69 7.69
N SER A 177 -16.55 5.93 8.65
CA SER A 177 -16.14 6.00 10.06
C SER A 177 -15.86 4.61 10.64
N HIS A 178 -16.75 3.63 10.39
CA HIS A 178 -16.62 2.27 10.91
C HIS A 178 -16.91 1.24 9.81
N ALA A 179 -16.31 0.06 9.94
CA ALA A 179 -16.57 -1.09 9.06
C ALA A 179 -16.45 -2.42 9.81
N ASN A 180 -17.20 -3.42 9.35
CA ASN A 180 -16.97 -4.84 9.66
C ASN A 180 -16.26 -5.46 8.47
N LEU A 181 -15.00 -5.86 8.65
CA LEU A 181 -14.21 -6.45 7.57
C LEU A 181 -13.65 -7.82 7.97
N PRO A 182 -13.50 -8.75 7.02
CA PRO A 182 -12.81 -10.01 7.27
C PRO A 182 -11.38 -9.76 7.76
N HIS A 183 -10.96 -10.41 8.84
CA HIS A 183 -9.61 -10.27 9.39
C HIS A 183 -8.51 -10.61 8.38
N SER A 184 -8.80 -11.50 7.41
CA SER A 184 -7.88 -11.88 6.33
C SER A 184 -7.56 -10.73 5.37
N SER A 185 -8.43 -9.73 5.27
CA SER A 185 -8.25 -8.54 4.43
C SER A 185 -7.44 -7.41 5.09
N LEU A 186 -6.93 -7.65 6.30
CA LEU A 186 -6.23 -6.64 7.10
C LEU A 186 -4.76 -6.98 7.31
N ILE A 187 -3.92 -5.96 7.40
CA ILE A 187 -2.50 -6.09 7.73
C ILE A 187 -2.27 -5.31 9.03
N PRO A 188 -1.86 -5.98 10.13
CA PRO A 188 -1.50 -5.31 11.35
C PRO A 188 -0.23 -4.48 11.14
N LEU A 189 -0.22 -3.27 11.68
CA LEU A 189 1.00 -2.48 11.76
C LEU A 189 1.79 -2.91 12.99
N PRO A 190 3.13 -3.02 12.89
CA PRO A 190 3.96 -3.34 14.03
C PRO A 190 3.78 -2.29 15.14
N SER A 191 3.40 -2.71 16.34
CA SER A 191 3.17 -1.81 17.48
C SER A 191 4.44 -1.08 17.93
N ASP A 192 5.59 -1.70 17.73
CA ASP A 192 6.93 -1.17 18.02
C ASP A 192 7.44 -0.18 16.96
N ALA A 193 6.83 -0.13 15.79
CA ALA A 193 7.19 0.83 14.74
C ALA A 193 6.77 2.28 15.06
N HIS A 194 5.86 2.50 16.01
CA HIS A 194 5.40 3.82 16.47
C HIS A 194 5.04 4.79 15.33
N LEU A 195 4.44 4.29 14.25
CA LEU A 195 4.03 5.12 13.12
C LEU A 195 2.93 6.10 13.53
N HIS A 196 3.07 7.37 13.14
CA HIS A 196 1.97 8.30 13.31
C HIS A 196 0.90 8.11 12.21
N LEU A 197 -0.31 8.64 12.44
CA LEU A 197 -1.48 8.34 11.60
C LEU A 197 -1.28 8.64 10.12
N ARG A 198 -0.61 9.75 9.76
CA ARG A 198 -0.39 10.12 8.36
C ARG A 198 0.56 9.14 7.65
N GLN A 199 1.60 8.67 8.34
CA GLN A 199 2.49 7.62 7.84
C GLN A 199 1.71 6.32 7.57
N ALA A 200 0.96 5.88 8.56
CA ALA A 200 0.17 4.66 8.47
C ALA A 200 -0.89 4.74 7.34
N ALA A 201 -1.60 5.88 7.23
CA ALA A 201 -2.65 6.09 6.24
C ALA A 201 -2.17 6.14 4.79
N THR A 202 -0.86 6.34 4.54
CA THR A 202 -0.27 6.45 3.19
C THR A 202 0.67 5.29 2.84
N LEU A 203 0.72 4.26 3.68
CA LEU A 203 1.69 3.17 3.59
C LEU A 203 1.25 2.04 2.64
N ALA A 204 -0.06 1.85 2.40
CA ALA A 204 -0.57 0.59 1.84
C ALA A 204 -0.63 0.53 0.31
N ILE A 205 -0.49 1.64 -0.41
CA ILE A 205 -0.61 1.69 -1.88
C ILE A 205 0.65 2.22 -2.56
N ASN A 206 1.09 3.44 -2.22
CA ASN A 206 2.13 4.11 -2.99
C ASN A 206 3.53 3.50 -2.72
N PRO A 207 3.94 3.25 -1.48
CA PRO A 207 5.20 2.59 -1.20
C PRO A 207 5.28 1.14 -1.73
N PRO A 208 4.26 0.27 -1.57
CA PRO A 208 4.25 -1.05 -2.19
C PRO A 208 4.35 -1.02 -3.71
N THR A 209 3.68 -0.06 -4.37
CA THR A 209 3.79 0.13 -5.83
C THR A 209 5.23 0.42 -6.23
N ALA A 210 5.91 1.34 -5.53
CA ALA A 210 7.31 1.67 -5.78
C ALA A 210 8.23 0.47 -5.51
N TRP A 211 8.05 -0.21 -4.38
CA TRP A 211 8.84 -1.40 -4.00
C TRP A 211 8.78 -2.47 -5.08
N ARG A 212 7.56 -2.85 -5.51
CA ARG A 212 7.40 -3.92 -6.50
C ARG A 212 7.96 -3.54 -7.86
N MET A 213 7.76 -2.30 -8.30
CA MET A 213 8.33 -1.86 -9.58
C MET A 213 9.86 -1.86 -9.58
N LEU A 214 10.49 -1.59 -8.44
CA LEU A 214 11.95 -1.64 -8.30
C LEU A 214 12.50 -3.06 -8.10
N SER A 215 11.64 -4.04 -7.76
CA SER A 215 12.05 -5.42 -7.47
C SER A 215 11.72 -6.39 -8.59
N ASP A 216 10.52 -6.31 -9.21
CA ASP A 216 9.98 -7.39 -10.04
C ASP A 216 10.49 -7.38 -11.49
N PHE A 217 10.84 -6.23 -12.02
CA PHE A 217 11.18 -6.08 -13.44
C PHE A 217 12.69 -6.02 -13.68
N VAL A 218 13.39 -5.34 -12.80
CA VAL A 218 14.86 -5.37 -12.66
C VAL A 218 15.10 -5.49 -11.16
N PRO A 219 15.71 -6.58 -10.68
CA PRO A 219 15.83 -6.82 -9.24
C PRO A 219 16.86 -5.87 -8.62
N LEU A 220 16.38 -4.69 -8.18
CA LEU A 220 17.21 -3.63 -7.61
C LEU A 220 17.29 -3.71 -6.07
N ASN A 221 16.34 -4.42 -5.41
CA ASN A 221 16.36 -4.59 -3.97
C ASN A 221 17.62 -5.37 -3.55
N PRO A 222 18.50 -4.83 -2.69
CA PRO A 222 19.74 -5.50 -2.26
C PRO A 222 19.50 -6.77 -1.42
N GLU A 223 18.32 -6.96 -0.87
CA GLU A 223 17.96 -8.18 -0.14
C GLU A 223 17.63 -9.35 -1.08
N ASP A 224 17.28 -9.06 -2.34
CA ASP A 224 17.05 -10.11 -3.34
C ASP A 224 18.38 -10.83 -3.66
N PRO A 225 18.42 -12.18 -3.61
CA PRO A 225 19.60 -12.95 -4.00
C PRO A 225 20.09 -12.66 -5.42
N ASN A 226 19.18 -12.32 -6.32
CA ASN A 226 19.45 -12.00 -7.73
C ASN A 226 19.69 -10.50 -7.97
N SER A 227 19.82 -9.71 -6.93
CA SER A 227 19.93 -8.26 -7.04
C SER A 227 21.13 -7.81 -7.87
N VAL A 228 20.82 -6.97 -8.88
CA VAL A 228 21.84 -6.32 -9.71
C VAL A 228 22.45 -5.09 -9.05
N SER A 229 21.87 -4.56 -7.98
CA SER A 229 22.41 -3.41 -7.24
C SER A 229 23.72 -3.74 -6.50
N LYS A 230 23.96 -5.03 -6.21
CA LYS A 230 25.22 -5.54 -5.63
C LYS A 230 26.31 -5.74 -6.67
N GLY A 231 26.02 -5.53 -7.95
CA GLY A 231 26.97 -5.70 -9.04
C GLY A 231 28.00 -4.57 -9.10
N LYS A 232 28.99 -4.71 -10.01
CA LYS A 232 30.04 -3.70 -10.24
C LYS A 232 29.50 -2.40 -10.86
N LYS A 233 28.37 -2.46 -11.57
CA LYS A 233 27.76 -1.32 -12.25
C LYS A 233 26.76 -0.65 -11.35
N LYS A 234 26.88 0.69 -11.16
CA LYS A 234 25.84 1.47 -10.49
C LYS A 234 24.56 1.42 -11.30
N GLN A 235 23.46 1.00 -10.67
CA GLN A 235 22.14 0.93 -11.31
C GLN A 235 21.44 2.28 -11.25
N TRP A 236 20.69 2.61 -12.30
CA TRP A 236 19.93 3.85 -12.43
C TRP A 236 18.50 3.57 -12.87
N VAL A 237 17.57 4.38 -12.34
CA VAL A 237 16.16 4.38 -12.71
C VAL A 237 15.78 5.78 -13.21
N ILE A 238 15.01 5.85 -14.29
CA ILE A 238 14.37 7.09 -14.73
C ILE A 238 12.86 6.98 -14.53
N GLN A 239 12.23 8.03 -14.02
CA GLN A 239 10.78 8.06 -13.83
C GLN A 239 10.16 9.40 -14.25
N ASN A 240 8.91 9.35 -14.73
CA ASN A 240 8.07 10.54 -14.86
C ASN A 240 7.06 10.63 -13.70
N GLY A 241 6.45 11.82 -13.51
CA GLY A 241 5.56 12.04 -12.38
C GLY A 241 6.24 11.90 -11.01
N ALA A 242 7.53 12.23 -10.93
CA ALA A 242 8.39 11.99 -9.77
C ALA A 242 7.92 12.69 -8.47
N ASN A 243 7.12 13.76 -8.59
CA ASN A 243 6.51 14.43 -7.43
C ASN A 243 5.23 13.74 -6.89
N SER A 244 4.74 12.68 -7.54
CA SER A 244 3.63 11.87 -7.01
C SER A 244 4.06 11.08 -5.78
N ALA A 245 3.10 10.60 -4.98
CA ALA A 245 3.42 9.78 -3.81
C ALA A 245 4.21 8.50 -4.17
N VAL A 246 3.90 7.87 -5.31
CA VAL A 246 4.69 6.73 -5.82
C VAL A 246 6.09 7.19 -6.21
N GLY A 247 6.21 8.32 -6.95
CA GLY A 247 7.50 8.82 -7.40
C GLY A 247 8.43 9.20 -6.24
N GLN A 248 7.90 9.81 -5.19
CA GLN A 248 8.66 10.11 -3.97
C GLN A 248 9.08 8.83 -3.22
N ALA A 249 8.23 7.79 -3.18
CA ALA A 249 8.59 6.50 -2.62
C ALA A 249 9.70 5.81 -3.44
N VAL A 250 9.65 5.88 -4.78
CA VAL A 250 10.72 5.37 -5.67
C VAL A 250 12.06 6.05 -5.34
N ILE A 251 12.09 7.38 -5.22
CA ILE A 251 13.31 8.13 -4.87
C ILE A 251 13.92 7.62 -3.57
N GLN A 252 13.11 7.48 -2.54
CA GLN A 252 13.56 7.10 -1.21
C GLN A 252 14.03 5.65 -1.14
N LEU A 253 13.28 4.72 -1.73
CA LEU A 253 13.68 3.31 -1.80
C LEU A 253 14.94 3.13 -2.66
N ALA A 254 15.04 3.83 -3.79
CA ALA A 254 16.23 3.80 -4.64
C ALA A 254 17.47 4.29 -3.88
N ARG A 255 17.36 5.38 -3.11
CA ARG A 255 18.43 5.87 -2.24
C ARG A 255 18.87 4.81 -1.23
N GLU A 256 17.92 4.18 -0.52
CA GLU A 256 18.23 3.14 0.46
C GLU A 256 18.91 1.90 -0.18
N TRP A 257 18.61 1.64 -1.45
CA TRP A 257 19.18 0.50 -2.19
C TRP A 257 20.43 0.87 -3.01
N GLY A 258 20.92 2.10 -2.91
CA GLY A 258 22.12 2.55 -3.61
C GLY A 258 21.93 2.73 -5.13
N VAL A 259 20.67 2.89 -5.58
CA VAL A 259 20.26 3.06 -6.97
C VAL A 259 20.15 4.54 -7.30
N GLY A 260 20.78 4.99 -8.38
CA GLY A 260 20.67 6.37 -8.85
C GLY A 260 19.32 6.65 -9.51
N THR A 261 18.83 7.90 -9.41
CA THR A 261 17.53 8.29 -9.95
C THR A 261 17.59 9.52 -10.84
N ILE A 262 16.83 9.47 -11.95
CA ILE A 262 16.53 10.64 -12.80
C ILE A 262 15.02 10.86 -12.77
N ASN A 263 14.61 12.03 -12.32
CA ASN A 263 13.26 12.32 -11.88
C ASN A 263 12.65 13.43 -12.72
N LEU A 264 11.62 13.10 -13.49
CA LEU A 264 10.97 14.05 -14.39
C LEU A 264 9.69 14.60 -13.77
N VAL A 265 9.54 15.93 -13.79
CA VAL A 265 8.40 16.65 -13.23
C VAL A 265 7.86 17.69 -14.22
N ARG A 266 6.60 18.10 -14.04
CA ARG A 266 6.03 19.22 -14.79
C ARG A 266 6.62 20.56 -14.32
N SER A 267 6.87 21.49 -15.26
CA SER A 267 7.21 22.86 -14.94
C SER A 267 6.07 23.54 -14.16
N ARG A 268 6.43 24.40 -13.22
CA ARG A 268 5.51 25.16 -12.36
C ARG A 268 6.24 26.38 -11.76
N PRO A 269 5.52 27.40 -11.25
CA PRO A 269 6.16 28.58 -10.66
C PRO A 269 7.15 28.24 -9.52
N SER A 270 6.82 27.28 -8.63
CA SER A 270 7.67 26.85 -7.50
C SER A 270 8.54 25.64 -7.86
N ILE A 271 9.14 25.61 -9.06
CA ILE A 271 9.91 24.44 -9.53
C ILE A 271 11.17 24.21 -8.71
N ASP A 272 11.86 25.25 -8.27
CA ASP A 272 13.09 25.13 -7.50
C ASP A 272 12.85 24.58 -6.09
N GLU A 273 11.75 24.97 -5.46
CA GLU A 273 11.29 24.41 -4.19
C GLU A 273 10.99 22.90 -4.35
N LEU A 274 10.28 22.51 -5.43
CA LEU A 274 10.00 21.12 -5.71
C LEU A 274 11.29 20.32 -5.97
N LYS A 275 12.22 20.84 -6.76
CA LYS A 275 13.51 20.19 -7.01
C LYS A 275 14.26 19.98 -5.70
N SER A 276 14.35 21.02 -4.87
CA SER A 276 14.99 20.96 -3.56
C SER A 276 14.32 19.94 -2.63
N HIS A 277 12.98 19.89 -2.63
CA HIS A 277 12.24 18.90 -1.85
C HIS A 277 12.58 17.47 -2.30
N LEU A 278 12.50 17.16 -3.60
CA LEU A 278 12.81 15.83 -4.12
C LEU A 278 14.26 15.43 -3.87
N GLN A 279 15.19 16.38 -3.97
CA GLN A 279 16.61 16.14 -3.62
C GLN A 279 16.78 15.84 -2.12
N SER A 280 16.04 16.50 -1.26
CA SER A 280 16.04 16.20 0.20
C SER A 280 15.53 14.80 0.51
N LEU A 281 14.70 14.21 -0.35
CA LEU A 281 14.27 12.83 -0.26
C LEU A 281 15.31 11.85 -0.81
N GLY A 282 16.34 12.33 -1.53
CA GLY A 282 17.42 11.52 -2.08
C GLY A 282 17.43 11.42 -3.62
N ALA A 283 16.70 12.29 -4.33
CA ALA A 283 16.79 12.33 -5.78
C ALA A 283 18.17 12.82 -6.24
N ASP A 284 18.86 12.03 -7.09
CA ASP A 284 20.15 12.45 -7.66
C ASP A 284 19.96 13.60 -8.66
N HIS A 285 19.03 13.44 -9.59
CA HIS A 285 18.74 14.46 -10.62
C HIS A 285 17.23 14.69 -10.77
N VAL A 286 16.83 15.95 -10.84
CA VAL A 286 15.44 16.36 -11.08
C VAL A 286 15.41 17.32 -12.27
N LEU A 287 14.61 16.97 -13.28
CA LEU A 287 14.45 17.73 -14.51
C LEU A 287 12.98 18.03 -14.75
N THR A 288 12.67 19.19 -15.29
CA THR A 288 11.36 19.41 -15.89
C THR A 288 11.26 18.68 -17.24
N TYR A 289 10.03 18.42 -17.72
CA TYR A 289 9.84 17.83 -19.05
C TYR A 289 10.44 18.70 -20.15
N ASP A 290 10.40 20.03 -20.01
CA ASP A 290 10.97 20.97 -20.96
C ASP A 290 12.50 20.87 -20.99
N GLU A 291 13.15 20.84 -19.82
CA GLU A 291 14.60 20.62 -19.71
C GLU A 291 14.99 19.26 -20.30
N PHE A 292 14.20 18.22 -20.03
CA PHE A 292 14.46 16.85 -20.48
C PHE A 292 14.36 16.73 -22.02
N LEU A 293 13.40 17.40 -22.63
CA LEU A 293 13.15 17.34 -24.07
C LEU A 293 13.99 18.35 -24.86
N SER A 294 14.63 19.32 -24.20
CA SER A 294 15.42 20.36 -24.85
C SER A 294 16.64 19.79 -25.59
N ARG A 295 16.76 20.10 -26.86
CA ARG A 295 17.93 19.77 -27.67
C ARG A 295 19.10 20.71 -27.39
N GLU A 296 18.81 21.99 -27.09
CA GLU A 296 19.79 23.01 -26.81
C GLU A 296 20.59 22.72 -25.54
N ASN A 297 19.97 22.17 -24.53
CA ASN A 297 20.60 21.86 -23.24
C ASN A 297 21.49 20.62 -23.26
N ASN A 298 21.60 19.92 -24.38
CA ASN A 298 22.34 18.65 -24.48
C ASN A 298 22.00 17.64 -23.35
N THR A 299 20.76 17.65 -22.86
CA THR A 299 20.32 16.89 -21.68
C THR A 299 20.64 15.41 -21.80
N ARG A 300 20.52 14.85 -23.00
CA ARG A 300 20.87 13.44 -23.25
C ARG A 300 22.35 13.14 -22.98
N THR A 301 23.24 14.06 -23.33
CA THR A 301 24.69 13.93 -23.08
C THR A 301 24.94 14.03 -21.59
N LYS A 302 24.36 15.01 -20.89
CA LYS A 302 24.44 15.16 -19.44
C LYS A 302 23.98 13.91 -18.70
N ILE A 303 22.83 13.32 -19.12
CA ILE A 303 22.33 12.08 -18.51
C ILE A 303 23.32 10.93 -18.68
N LYS A 304 23.94 10.79 -19.84
CA LYS A 304 24.99 9.77 -20.06
C LYS A 304 26.23 10.02 -19.20
N GLU A 305 26.59 11.26 -18.98
CA GLU A 305 27.70 11.66 -18.10
C GLU A 305 27.38 11.32 -16.63
N TRP A 306 26.15 11.58 -16.18
CA TRP A 306 25.69 11.23 -14.82
C TRP A 306 25.70 9.72 -14.56
N ILE A 307 25.22 8.95 -15.53
CA ILE A 307 25.24 7.48 -15.46
C ILE A 307 26.70 6.98 -15.46
N GLY A 308 27.59 7.64 -16.22
CA GLY A 308 28.98 7.26 -16.35
C GLY A 308 29.20 5.98 -17.16
N ARG A 309 30.47 5.59 -17.33
CA ARG A 309 30.86 4.36 -18.05
C ARG A 309 30.49 3.10 -17.27
N ASP A 310 30.53 3.19 -15.96
CA ASP A 310 30.28 2.08 -15.03
C ASP A 310 28.83 2.06 -14.51
N GLY A 311 27.95 2.90 -15.07
CA GLY A 311 26.55 2.94 -14.76
C GLY A 311 25.67 2.19 -15.78
N GLU A 312 24.51 1.74 -15.33
CA GLU A 312 23.52 1.08 -16.17
C GLU A 312 22.10 1.51 -15.81
N MET A 313 21.32 1.89 -16.83
CA MET A 313 19.90 2.23 -16.66
C MET A 313 19.04 1.22 -17.40
N ARG A 314 18.43 0.28 -16.69
CA ARG A 314 17.57 -0.75 -17.28
C ARG A 314 16.10 -0.62 -16.93
N LEU A 315 15.73 0.33 -16.06
CA LEU A 315 14.36 0.54 -15.60
C LEU A 315 13.89 1.97 -15.85
N ALA A 316 12.76 2.10 -16.52
CA ALA A 316 12.00 3.35 -16.63
C ALA A 316 10.59 3.15 -16.10
N LEU A 317 10.12 4.07 -15.23
CA LEU A 317 8.81 4.02 -14.59
C LEU A 317 7.92 5.11 -15.16
N ASN A 318 6.78 4.73 -15.71
CA ASN A 318 5.85 5.62 -16.40
C ASN A 318 4.47 5.61 -15.75
N CYS A 319 3.99 6.82 -15.38
CA CYS A 319 2.60 7.05 -14.96
C CYS A 319 1.90 8.15 -15.76
N VAL A 320 2.56 8.74 -16.76
CA VAL A 320 2.05 9.90 -17.48
C VAL A 320 1.62 9.54 -18.91
N GLY A 321 2.48 8.88 -19.67
CA GLY A 321 2.30 8.63 -21.10
C GLY A 321 3.00 9.72 -21.94
N GLY A 322 2.69 9.77 -23.24
CA GLY A 322 3.13 10.82 -24.14
C GLY A 322 4.57 10.68 -24.67
N LYS A 323 5.07 11.77 -25.30
CA LYS A 323 6.39 11.81 -25.94
C LYS A 323 7.55 11.67 -24.94
N GLU A 324 7.37 12.17 -23.73
CA GLU A 324 8.35 12.10 -22.64
C GLU A 324 8.69 10.64 -22.32
N THR A 325 7.68 9.78 -22.28
CA THR A 325 7.87 8.35 -22.04
C THR A 325 8.68 7.68 -23.15
N ALA A 326 8.44 8.05 -24.41
CA ALA A 326 9.23 7.55 -25.52
C ALA A 326 10.71 7.98 -25.44
N GLU A 327 10.97 9.21 -25.02
CA GLU A 327 12.35 9.69 -24.82
C GLU A 327 13.02 9.01 -23.61
N MET A 328 12.29 8.74 -22.51
CA MET A 328 12.80 7.92 -21.41
C MET A 328 13.22 6.52 -21.88
N ALA A 329 12.36 5.87 -22.66
CA ALA A 329 12.64 4.52 -23.20
C ALA A 329 13.91 4.50 -24.08
N LYS A 330 14.23 5.57 -24.79
CA LYS A 330 15.46 5.69 -25.61
C LYS A 330 16.75 5.78 -24.78
N LEU A 331 16.65 6.06 -23.48
CA LEU A 331 17.81 6.11 -22.58
C LEU A 331 18.14 4.74 -21.97
N LEU A 332 17.21 3.81 -22.02
CA LEU A 332 17.41 2.48 -21.43
C LEU A 332 18.54 1.72 -22.13
N SER A 333 19.30 1.00 -21.34
CA SER A 333 20.32 0.05 -21.78
C SER A 333 19.70 -1.17 -22.48
N MET A 334 20.53 -2.10 -22.97
CA MET A 334 20.09 -3.38 -23.50
C MET A 334 19.23 -4.13 -22.49
N ASP A 335 18.21 -4.85 -22.94
CA ASP A 335 17.24 -5.57 -22.12
C ASP A 335 16.45 -4.68 -21.12
N GLY A 336 16.36 -3.37 -21.41
CA GLY A 336 15.67 -2.39 -20.57
C GLY A 336 14.18 -2.67 -20.42
N LYS A 337 13.61 -2.27 -19.29
CA LYS A 337 12.20 -2.41 -18.94
C LYS A 337 11.53 -1.04 -18.80
N LEU A 338 10.48 -0.81 -19.59
CA LEU A 338 9.57 0.32 -19.41
C LEU A 338 8.32 -0.18 -18.69
N VAL A 339 8.16 0.17 -17.42
CA VAL A 339 7.02 -0.24 -16.59
C VAL A 339 6.01 0.88 -16.53
N THR A 340 4.79 0.63 -17.01
CA THR A 340 3.68 1.59 -16.99
C THR A 340 2.70 1.20 -15.89
N TYR A 341 2.52 2.09 -14.90
CA TYR A 341 1.61 1.91 -13.77
C TYR A 341 0.49 2.97 -13.69
N GLY A 342 0.45 3.90 -14.66
CA GLY A 342 -0.54 4.94 -14.77
C GLY A 342 -0.55 5.59 -16.15
N GLY A 343 -1.56 6.41 -16.42
CA GLY A 343 -1.74 7.11 -17.70
C GLY A 343 -2.34 8.50 -17.52
N MET A 344 -1.74 9.35 -16.67
CA MET A 344 -2.30 10.65 -16.24
C MET A 344 -2.55 11.63 -17.40
N ALA A 345 -1.78 11.55 -18.49
CA ALA A 345 -1.99 12.41 -19.67
C ALA A 345 -3.08 11.86 -20.62
N LYS A 346 -3.61 10.67 -20.35
CA LYS A 346 -4.61 10.00 -21.21
C LYS A 346 -4.18 9.87 -22.69
N THR A 347 -2.86 9.85 -22.94
CA THR A 347 -2.25 9.75 -24.27
C THR A 347 -1.62 8.38 -24.47
N ALA A 348 -1.72 7.85 -25.69
CA ALA A 348 -1.13 6.58 -26.05
C ALA A 348 0.40 6.59 -25.97
N LEU A 349 1.00 5.44 -25.73
CA LEU A 349 2.44 5.23 -25.78
C LEU A 349 2.86 5.01 -27.25
N ALA A 350 3.69 5.91 -27.77
CA ALA A 350 4.27 5.78 -29.12
C ALA A 350 5.76 5.43 -28.97
N LEU A 351 6.09 4.13 -29.01
CA LEU A 351 7.46 3.65 -28.88
C LEU A 351 8.03 3.27 -30.26
N PRO A 352 9.25 3.75 -30.63
CA PRO A 352 9.90 3.36 -31.86
C PRO A 352 10.16 1.85 -31.93
N PRO A 353 9.79 1.16 -33.03
CA PRO A 353 10.06 -0.30 -33.19
C PRO A 353 11.54 -0.66 -33.02
N SER A 354 12.46 0.23 -33.37
CA SER A 354 13.90 0.03 -33.21
C SER A 354 14.34 -0.24 -31.78
N LEU A 355 13.60 0.24 -30.77
CA LEU A 355 13.91 -0.06 -29.38
C LEU A 355 13.67 -1.53 -29.04
N PHE A 356 12.61 -2.11 -29.58
CA PHE A 356 12.30 -3.53 -29.41
C PHE A 356 13.29 -4.41 -30.16
N ILE A 357 13.58 -4.08 -31.42
CA ILE A 357 14.44 -4.89 -32.29
C ILE A 357 15.90 -4.86 -31.83
N PHE A 358 16.45 -3.64 -31.64
CA PHE A 358 17.89 -3.47 -31.46
C PHE A 358 18.34 -3.33 -30.01
N ARG A 359 17.39 -3.08 -29.08
CA ARG A 359 17.71 -2.95 -27.65
C ARG A 359 16.97 -3.95 -26.76
N LYS A 360 16.15 -4.81 -27.37
CA LYS A 360 15.34 -5.80 -26.64
C LYS A 360 14.49 -5.14 -25.53
N LEU A 361 13.97 -3.92 -25.80
CA LEU A 361 13.12 -3.22 -24.87
C LEU A 361 11.89 -4.08 -24.56
N THR A 362 11.54 -4.23 -23.28
CA THR A 362 10.25 -4.76 -22.85
C THR A 362 9.40 -3.60 -22.32
N SER A 363 8.19 -3.43 -22.85
CA SER A 363 7.18 -2.51 -22.31
C SER A 363 6.10 -3.35 -21.65
N VAL A 364 5.86 -3.09 -20.35
CA VAL A 364 4.98 -3.90 -19.51
C VAL A 364 4.16 -3.02 -18.58
N GLY A 365 2.96 -3.50 -18.20
CA GLY A 365 2.11 -2.86 -17.19
C GLY A 365 2.39 -3.39 -15.79
N PHE A 366 2.19 -2.56 -14.78
CA PHE A 366 2.13 -2.97 -13.38
C PHE A 366 0.84 -2.45 -12.72
N TRP A 367 0.15 -3.35 -12.02
CA TRP A 367 -1.08 -3.04 -11.30
C TRP A 367 -1.05 -3.68 -9.92
N LEU A 368 -0.88 -2.84 -8.88
CA LEU A 368 -0.72 -3.31 -7.50
C LEU A 368 -1.93 -4.14 -7.02
N SER A 369 -3.17 -3.73 -7.35
CA SER A 369 -4.36 -4.44 -6.89
C SER A 369 -4.41 -5.89 -7.37
N ASN A 370 -3.97 -6.15 -8.60
CA ASN A 370 -3.85 -7.50 -9.14
C ASN A 370 -2.71 -8.27 -8.45
N TRP A 371 -1.56 -7.62 -8.25
CA TRP A 371 -0.42 -8.23 -7.57
C TRP A 371 -0.77 -8.66 -6.15
N VAL A 372 -1.47 -7.80 -5.39
CA VAL A 372 -1.90 -8.06 -4.01
C VAL A 372 -2.78 -9.30 -3.89
N GLN A 373 -3.69 -9.51 -4.85
CA GLN A 373 -4.61 -10.67 -4.84
C GLN A 373 -3.87 -12.00 -5.06
N THR A 374 -2.74 -11.97 -5.76
CA THR A 374 -1.98 -13.17 -6.13
C THR A 374 -0.79 -13.45 -5.22
N HIS A 375 -0.38 -12.50 -4.35
CA HIS A 375 0.82 -12.60 -3.51
C HIS A 375 0.56 -12.15 -2.06
N PRO A 376 -0.39 -12.78 -1.33
CA PRO A 376 -0.78 -12.30 0.00
C PRO A 376 0.33 -12.41 1.06
N GLU A 377 1.17 -13.46 1.01
CA GLU A 377 2.27 -13.65 1.98
C GLU A 377 3.41 -12.68 1.74
N GLU A 378 3.81 -12.51 0.48
CA GLU A 378 4.84 -11.54 0.09
C GLU A 378 4.41 -10.11 0.43
N ARG A 379 3.09 -9.82 0.29
CA ARG A 379 2.55 -8.54 0.71
C ARG A 379 2.77 -8.28 2.20
N GLN A 380 2.51 -9.25 3.06
CA GLN A 380 2.70 -9.07 4.51
C GLN A 380 4.18 -8.79 4.85
N THR A 381 5.10 -9.55 4.24
CA THR A 381 6.54 -9.37 4.43
C THR A 381 6.99 -7.98 3.96
N MET A 382 6.59 -7.57 2.75
CA MET A 382 6.89 -6.26 2.20
C MET A 382 6.33 -5.12 3.07
N MET A 383 5.10 -5.24 3.56
CA MET A 383 4.47 -4.22 4.40
C MET A 383 5.19 -4.05 5.73
N ARG A 384 5.73 -5.13 6.30
CA ARG A 384 6.58 -5.05 7.51
C ARG A 384 7.85 -4.26 7.23
N SER A 385 8.58 -4.60 6.16
CA SER A 385 9.80 -3.87 5.78
C SER A 385 9.53 -2.39 5.49
N LEU A 386 8.42 -2.06 4.83
CA LEU A 386 8.01 -0.68 4.59
C LEU A 386 7.69 0.07 5.88
N ALA A 387 7.01 -0.58 6.84
CA ALA A 387 6.73 0.00 8.15
C ALA A 387 8.03 0.27 8.94
N GLU A 388 8.97 -0.66 8.91
CA GLU A 388 10.30 -0.52 9.53
C GLU A 388 11.10 0.63 8.92
N LEU A 389 11.16 0.73 7.58
CA LEU A 389 11.82 1.85 6.90
C LEU A 389 11.18 3.19 7.25
N THR A 390 9.86 3.22 7.39
CA THR A 390 9.12 4.42 7.78
C THR A 390 9.43 4.80 9.23
N ALA A 391 9.42 3.85 10.15
CA ALA A 391 9.77 4.06 11.55
C ALA A 391 11.22 4.57 11.73
N GLN A 392 12.14 4.13 10.88
CA GLN A 392 13.53 4.58 10.86
C GLN A 392 13.71 5.97 10.18
N GLY A 393 12.65 6.60 9.68
CA GLY A 393 12.71 7.87 8.94
C GLY A 393 13.35 7.78 7.56
N LYS A 394 13.60 6.57 7.06
CA LYS A 394 14.18 6.29 5.74
C LYS A 394 13.14 6.41 4.62
N LEU A 395 11.88 6.14 4.95
CA LEU A 395 10.74 6.32 4.07
C LEU A 395 9.77 7.31 4.72
N LYS A 396 9.71 8.52 4.18
CA LYS A 396 8.81 9.59 4.64
C LYS A 396 7.53 9.58 3.82
N GLU A 397 6.44 9.87 4.47
CA GLU A 397 5.15 10.08 3.82
C GLU A 397 5.18 11.33 2.92
N PRO A 398 4.35 11.39 1.87
CA PRO A 398 4.19 12.62 1.09
C PRO A 398 3.55 13.71 1.95
N GLU A 399 3.71 14.97 1.54
CA GLU A 399 2.95 16.05 2.18
C GLU A 399 1.45 15.79 2.11
N THR A 400 0.78 15.86 3.26
CA THR A 400 -0.65 15.55 3.41
C THR A 400 -1.44 16.73 3.94
N GLU A 401 -2.71 16.79 3.57
CA GLU A 401 -3.75 17.64 4.14
C GLU A 401 -4.84 16.74 4.72
N VAL A 402 -5.22 16.95 5.97
CA VAL A 402 -6.36 16.26 6.59
C VAL A 402 -7.61 17.09 6.39
N VAL A 403 -8.62 16.51 5.78
CA VAL A 403 -9.95 17.08 5.61
C VAL A 403 -10.89 16.42 6.61
N GLU A 404 -11.37 17.20 7.58
CA GLU A 404 -12.37 16.74 8.55
C GLU A 404 -13.75 16.66 7.89
N LEU A 405 -14.39 15.50 7.99
CA LEU A 405 -15.76 15.25 7.56
C LEU A 405 -16.67 15.34 8.80
N ALA A 406 -17.40 16.45 8.91
CA ALA A 406 -18.30 16.76 10.04
C ALA A 406 -19.50 17.55 9.52
N GLY A 407 -20.56 17.62 10.34
CA GLY A 407 -21.80 18.34 10.01
C GLY A 407 -22.84 17.45 9.32
N SER A 408 -23.81 18.03 8.59
CA SER A 408 -24.85 17.26 7.88
C SER A 408 -24.30 16.45 6.71
N ASP A 409 -25.09 15.54 6.15
CA ASP A 409 -24.67 14.75 4.99
C ASP A 409 -24.51 15.62 3.74
N GLU A 410 -25.30 16.69 3.63
CA GLU A 410 -25.19 17.70 2.57
C GLU A 410 -23.90 18.50 2.69
N GLU A 411 -23.52 18.93 3.89
CA GLU A 411 -22.27 19.66 4.15
C GLU A 411 -21.04 18.80 3.81
N VAL A 412 -21.08 17.50 4.15
CA VAL A 412 -20.00 16.58 3.79
C VAL A 412 -19.95 16.37 2.28
N ALA A 413 -21.09 16.21 1.60
CA ALA A 413 -21.13 16.05 0.15
C ALA A 413 -20.58 17.29 -0.57
N GLU A 414 -20.94 18.50 -0.12
CA GLU A 414 -20.39 19.76 -0.65
C GLU A 414 -18.87 19.84 -0.44
N LYS A 415 -18.40 19.52 0.77
CA LYS A 415 -16.97 19.46 1.08
C LYS A 415 -16.22 18.49 0.17
N MET A 416 -16.78 17.29 -0.04
CA MET A 416 -16.19 16.30 -0.95
C MET A 416 -16.16 16.79 -2.40
N SER A 417 -17.23 17.46 -2.88
CA SER A 417 -17.23 18.11 -4.20
C SER A 417 -16.09 19.13 -4.33
N GLY A 418 -15.87 19.97 -3.33
CA GLY A 418 -14.75 20.93 -3.29
C GLY A 418 -13.37 20.24 -3.29
N VAL A 419 -13.23 19.15 -2.56
CA VAL A 419 -11.99 18.33 -2.56
C VAL A 419 -11.73 17.76 -3.95
N MET A 420 -12.74 17.17 -4.60
CA MET A 420 -12.60 16.59 -5.93
C MET A 420 -12.20 17.62 -7.00
N LYS A 421 -12.78 18.83 -6.95
CA LYS A 421 -12.38 19.94 -7.84
C LYS A 421 -10.92 20.31 -7.68
N ARG A 422 -10.42 20.44 -6.44
CA ARG A 422 -9.00 20.76 -6.19
C ARG A 422 -8.05 19.68 -6.71
N ILE A 423 -8.44 18.41 -6.57
CA ILE A 423 -7.66 17.27 -7.11
C ILE A 423 -7.63 17.29 -8.63
N GLU A 424 -8.76 17.55 -9.29
CA GLU A 424 -8.87 17.65 -10.75
C GLU A 424 -7.99 18.79 -11.31
N GLU A 425 -7.94 19.91 -10.64
CA GLU A 425 -7.05 21.03 -10.97
C GLU A 425 -5.55 20.70 -10.78
N GLY A 426 -5.25 19.56 -10.18
CA GLY A 426 -3.88 19.11 -9.90
C GLY A 426 -3.17 19.95 -8.83
N ARG A 427 -3.93 20.56 -7.94
CA ARG A 427 -3.44 21.42 -6.86
C ARG A 427 -3.49 20.68 -5.52
N GLY A 428 -2.48 20.93 -4.70
CA GLY A 428 -2.48 20.56 -3.29
C GLY A 428 -1.65 19.35 -2.93
N LYS A 429 -1.75 19.00 -1.67
CA LYS A 429 -1.12 17.89 -0.99
C LYS A 429 -1.96 16.63 -1.16
N LYS A 430 -1.44 15.48 -0.76
CA LYS A 430 -2.25 14.25 -0.68
C LYS A 430 -3.33 14.42 0.38
N ILE A 431 -4.58 14.23 -0.02
CA ILE A 431 -5.74 14.39 0.87
C ILE A 431 -5.94 13.14 1.70
N LEU A 432 -6.14 13.34 3.00
CA LEU A 432 -6.56 12.35 3.97
C LEU A 432 -7.90 12.78 4.56
N LEU A 433 -8.90 11.91 4.53
CA LEU A 433 -10.22 12.13 5.10
C LEU A 433 -10.26 11.63 6.54
N HIS A 434 -10.83 12.41 7.43
CA HIS A 434 -11.03 12.08 8.83
C HIS A 434 -12.50 12.34 9.21
N TRP A 435 -13.20 11.29 9.64
CA TRP A 435 -14.52 11.46 10.22
C TRP A 435 -14.38 11.95 11.66
N LYS A 436 -14.99 13.09 11.94
CA LYS A 436 -15.02 13.64 13.29
C LYS A 436 -16.19 13.00 14.04
N ASP A 437 -15.91 12.49 15.24
CA ASP A 437 -16.94 12.05 16.17
C ASP A 437 -17.86 13.23 16.50
N GLU A 438 -19.19 13.01 16.47
CA GLU A 438 -20.22 14.00 16.79
C GLU A 438 -20.44 14.09 18.29
#